data_ca3dc0105441421f21bba30db37487c2
#
_entry.id   ca3dc0105441421f21bba30db37487c2
#
_cell.length_a   1.000
_cell.length_b   1.000
_cell.length_c   1.000
_cell.angle_alpha   90.00
_cell.angle_beta   90.00
_cell.angle_gamma   90.00
#
_symmetry.space_group_name_H-M   'P 1'
#
loop_
_entity.id
_entity.type
_entity.pdbx_description
1 polymer ?
#
loop_
_entity_poly.entity_id
_entity_poly.type
_entity_poly.pdbx_seq_one_letter_code
_entity_poly.pdbx_strand_id
1 'polypeptide(L)'
;MTATDTVLQASDLTKEYRSTDPPTPGLAGVDLQVAAGEFLAVMGASGSGKSTLLQVISGMDRPTGGRVQIGGQDLAALGDAQASRLRLTTIGFVFQQAHFLRNLSIRDNILLPALKATPRRKKQVLARVEALLTRFGIEDLADRAITEVSGGQLQRASICRALVCEPEIVFADEPTGSLNSQTTREVMDALTEVHADGTTLLLVTHDPTCAARAERVVYLRDGRLDAERTLGRWSEATARDREGELLSWLTGLGF
;
A
#
# COMPACT_ATOMS: atom_id res chain seq x y z
N MET A 1 -5.60 -28.66 -2.42
CA MET A 1 -5.34 -27.25 -2.03
C MET A 1 -4.17 -26.80 -2.88
N THR A 2 -4.44 -26.01 -3.92
CA THR A 2 -3.36 -25.36 -4.70
C THR A 2 -2.60 -24.42 -3.76
N ALA A 3 -1.28 -24.55 -3.71
CA ALA A 3 -0.42 -23.62 -2.99
C ALA A 3 -0.74 -22.23 -3.52
N THR A 4 -1.32 -21.38 -2.68
CA THR A 4 -1.58 -19.98 -3.02
C THR A 4 -0.23 -19.32 -3.13
N ASP A 5 0.12 -18.79 -4.30
CA ASP A 5 1.40 -18.08 -4.49
C ASP A 5 1.47 -16.92 -3.50
N THR A 6 2.45 -16.97 -2.60
CA THR A 6 2.68 -15.92 -1.60
C THR A 6 3.54 -14.83 -2.21
N VAL A 7 3.01 -13.60 -2.29
CA VAL A 7 3.76 -12.43 -2.78
C VAL A 7 4.64 -11.83 -1.70
N LEU A 8 4.15 -11.81 -0.45
CA LEU A 8 4.88 -11.29 0.69
C LEU A 8 4.83 -12.27 1.84
N GLN A 9 6.00 -12.55 2.42
CA GLN A 9 6.13 -13.33 3.64
C GLN A 9 7.06 -12.60 4.62
N ALA A 10 6.56 -12.35 5.82
CA ALA A 10 7.28 -11.85 6.96
C ALA A 10 7.29 -12.91 8.06
N SER A 11 8.45 -13.15 8.69
CA SER A 11 8.60 -14.16 9.74
C SER A 11 9.39 -13.59 10.91
N ASP A 12 8.78 -13.66 12.10
CA ASP A 12 9.33 -13.20 13.39
C ASP A 12 9.94 -11.79 13.31
N LEU A 13 9.22 -10.86 12.62
CA LEU A 13 9.75 -9.51 12.41
C LEU A 13 9.83 -8.72 13.70
N THR A 14 11.02 -8.23 14.00
CA THR A 14 11.26 -7.29 15.09
C THR A 14 11.88 -6.01 14.55
N LYS A 15 11.52 -4.89 15.17
CA LYS A 15 12.12 -3.58 14.91
C LYS A 15 12.25 -2.79 16.20
N GLU A 16 13.47 -2.37 16.52
CA GLU A 16 13.76 -1.47 17.64
C GLU A 16 14.39 -0.18 17.12
N TYR A 17 13.93 0.94 17.62
CA TYR A 17 14.51 2.26 17.40
C TYR A 17 15.44 2.59 18.58
N ARG A 18 16.75 2.61 18.31
CA ARG A 18 17.79 2.86 19.31
C ARG A 18 18.15 4.34 19.50
N SER A 19 17.34 5.23 18.92
CA SER A 19 17.51 6.68 19.08
C SER A 19 17.04 7.21 20.45
N THR A 20 16.38 6.38 21.25
CA THR A 20 15.89 6.65 22.60
C THR A 20 16.53 5.69 23.60
N ASP A 21 16.65 6.10 24.87
CA ASP A 21 17.07 5.25 25.99
C ASP A 21 15.93 5.23 27.02
N PRO A 22 15.24 4.09 27.26
CA PRO A 22 15.42 2.79 26.61
C PRO A 22 14.97 2.77 25.14
N PRO A 23 15.46 1.81 24.31
CA PRO A 23 15.03 1.65 22.94
C PRO A 23 13.53 1.47 22.81
N THR A 24 12.92 2.12 21.81
CA THR A 24 11.48 2.02 21.58
C THR A 24 11.19 0.83 20.65
N PRO A 25 10.38 -0.17 21.07
CA PRO A 25 9.95 -1.25 20.20
C PRO A 25 8.97 -0.75 19.15
N GLY A 26 9.23 -1.02 17.88
CA GLY A 26 8.31 -0.75 16.77
C GLY A 26 7.57 -1.99 16.30
N LEU A 27 8.26 -3.17 16.29
CA LEU A 27 7.68 -4.48 16.01
C LEU A 27 8.26 -5.52 16.98
N ALA A 28 7.45 -6.50 17.36
CA ALA A 28 7.78 -7.45 18.43
C ALA A 28 7.39 -8.89 18.06
N GLY A 29 7.94 -9.42 16.95
CA GLY A 29 7.70 -10.77 16.46
C GLY A 29 6.42 -10.84 15.62
N VAL A 30 6.43 -10.19 14.45
CA VAL A 30 5.30 -10.19 13.51
C VAL A 30 5.50 -11.27 12.46
N ASP A 31 4.52 -12.18 12.35
CA ASP A 31 4.38 -13.13 11.27
C ASP A 31 3.22 -12.69 10.37
N LEU A 32 3.49 -12.48 9.06
CA LEU A 32 2.49 -12.03 8.10
C LEU A 32 2.74 -12.67 6.74
N GLN A 33 1.68 -13.20 6.13
CA GLN A 33 1.71 -13.68 4.75
C GLN A 33 0.63 -12.97 3.95
N VAL A 34 0.94 -12.59 2.72
CA VAL A 34 -0.01 -12.01 1.76
C VAL A 34 0.04 -12.83 0.48
N ALA A 35 -1.11 -13.34 0.08
CA ALA A 35 -1.26 -14.13 -1.12
C ALA A 35 -1.28 -13.23 -2.38
N ALA A 36 -0.90 -13.78 -3.52
CA ALA A 36 -1.05 -13.10 -4.81
C ALA A 36 -2.53 -12.77 -5.07
N GLY A 37 -2.80 -11.53 -5.45
CA GLY A 37 -4.15 -11.03 -5.70
C GLY A 37 -5.00 -10.83 -4.45
N GLU A 38 -4.44 -10.88 -3.25
CA GLU A 38 -5.16 -10.60 -2.00
C GLU A 38 -5.28 -9.10 -1.75
N PHE A 39 -6.40 -8.66 -1.19
CA PHE A 39 -6.55 -7.33 -0.58
C PHE A 39 -6.54 -7.47 0.94
N LEU A 40 -5.42 -7.13 1.56
CA LEU A 40 -5.22 -7.12 3.01
C LEU A 40 -5.30 -5.70 3.57
N ALA A 41 -6.00 -5.52 4.69
CA ALA A 41 -5.91 -4.29 5.49
C ALA A 41 -5.19 -4.54 6.82
N VAL A 42 -4.32 -3.61 7.20
CA VAL A 42 -3.66 -3.56 8.51
C VAL A 42 -4.24 -2.41 9.29
N MET A 43 -4.93 -2.73 10.38
CA MET A 43 -5.52 -1.75 11.30
C MET A 43 -4.82 -1.76 12.66
N GLY A 44 -5.10 -0.76 13.47
CA GLY A 44 -4.57 -0.64 14.84
C GLY A 44 -4.59 0.81 15.30
N ALA A 45 -4.48 1.03 16.59
CA ALA A 45 -4.42 2.37 17.18
C ALA A 45 -3.21 3.18 16.69
N SER A 46 -3.23 4.50 16.92
CA SER A 46 -2.04 5.33 16.70
C SER A 46 -0.87 4.82 17.55
N GLY A 47 0.33 4.72 16.95
CA GLY A 47 1.50 4.20 17.66
C GLY A 47 1.60 2.68 17.73
N SER A 48 0.64 1.90 17.21
CA SER A 48 0.67 0.43 17.26
C SER A 48 1.78 -0.23 16.43
N GLY A 49 2.48 0.52 15.57
CA GLY A 49 3.56 0.02 14.72
C GLY A 49 3.19 -0.16 13.24
N LYS A 50 2.02 0.29 12.77
CA LYS A 50 1.55 0.09 11.38
C LYS A 50 2.52 0.64 10.32
N SER A 51 2.94 1.90 10.46
CA SER A 51 3.90 2.51 9.52
C SER A 51 5.27 1.85 9.61
N THR A 52 5.69 1.43 10.82
CA THR A 52 6.91 0.63 11.00
C THR A 52 6.80 -0.71 10.26
N LEU A 53 5.67 -1.42 10.41
CA LEU A 53 5.43 -2.66 9.69
C LEU A 53 5.53 -2.44 8.17
N LEU A 54 4.81 -1.44 7.65
CA LEU A 54 4.83 -1.14 6.22
C LEU A 54 6.25 -0.81 5.72
N GLN A 55 7.01 0.02 6.44
CA GLN A 55 8.38 0.37 6.09
C GLN A 55 9.31 -0.84 6.05
N VAL A 56 9.17 -1.75 7.02
CA VAL A 56 10.01 -2.95 7.12
C VAL A 56 9.64 -3.97 6.03
N ILE A 57 8.36 -4.29 5.88
CA ILE A 57 7.92 -5.29 4.88
C ILE A 57 8.09 -4.81 3.44
N SER A 58 8.15 -3.51 3.19
CA SER A 58 8.43 -2.94 1.87
C SER A 58 9.92 -2.74 1.58
N GLY A 59 10.79 -3.03 2.56
CA GLY A 59 12.23 -2.83 2.44
C GLY A 59 12.65 -1.36 2.38
N MET A 60 11.82 -0.43 2.86
CA MET A 60 12.21 0.97 3.08
C MET A 60 13.09 1.12 4.31
N ASP A 61 12.85 0.27 5.33
CA ASP A 61 13.67 0.17 6.52
C ASP A 61 14.07 -1.29 6.77
N ARG A 62 15.18 -1.51 7.46
CA ARG A 62 15.66 -2.85 7.77
C ARG A 62 15.08 -3.33 9.11
N PRO A 63 14.63 -4.58 9.21
CA PRO A 63 14.24 -5.15 10.51
C PRO A 63 15.47 -5.25 11.43
N THR A 64 15.24 -5.29 12.74
CA THR A 64 16.27 -5.59 13.73
C THR A 64 16.46 -7.11 13.87
N GLY A 65 15.41 -7.88 13.59
CA GLY A 65 15.40 -9.34 13.53
C GLY A 65 14.26 -9.86 12.68
N GLY A 66 14.29 -11.16 12.42
CA GLY A 66 13.33 -11.81 11.51
C GLY A 66 13.69 -11.68 10.04
N ARG A 67 12.76 -12.04 9.15
CA ARG A 67 12.99 -12.10 7.69
C ARG A 67 11.79 -11.58 6.93
N VAL A 68 12.03 -10.94 5.79
CA VAL A 68 11.00 -10.52 4.81
C VAL A 68 11.37 -11.05 3.43
N GLN A 69 10.40 -11.67 2.77
CA GLN A 69 10.50 -12.07 1.35
C GLN A 69 9.39 -11.39 0.55
N ILE A 70 9.73 -10.84 -0.62
CA ILE A 70 8.79 -10.26 -1.59
C ILE A 70 9.12 -10.82 -2.96
N GLY A 71 8.11 -11.31 -3.69
CA GLY A 71 8.31 -11.90 -5.01
C GLY A 71 9.35 -13.04 -4.98
N GLY A 72 9.40 -13.80 -3.89
CA GLY A 72 10.37 -14.88 -3.68
C GLY A 72 11.80 -14.41 -3.33
N GLN A 73 12.06 -13.10 -3.19
CA GLN A 73 13.37 -12.55 -2.87
C GLN A 73 13.47 -12.17 -1.38
N ASP A 74 14.51 -12.66 -0.70
CA ASP A 74 14.80 -12.28 0.70
C ASP A 74 15.44 -10.88 0.73
N LEU A 75 14.75 -9.92 1.37
CA LEU A 75 15.22 -8.53 1.44
C LEU A 75 16.57 -8.40 2.17
N ALA A 76 16.85 -9.26 3.14
CA ALA A 76 18.11 -9.23 3.89
C ALA A 76 19.32 -9.64 3.03
N ALA A 77 19.10 -10.44 1.99
CA ALA A 77 20.14 -10.88 1.07
C ALA A 77 20.46 -9.85 -0.03
N LEU A 78 19.63 -8.79 -0.17
CA LEU A 78 19.78 -7.80 -1.24
C LEU A 78 20.73 -6.67 -0.80
N GLY A 79 21.67 -6.33 -1.69
CA GLY A 79 22.40 -5.07 -1.60
C GLY A 79 21.50 -3.87 -1.96
N ASP A 80 21.93 -2.65 -1.60
CA ASP A 80 21.10 -1.44 -1.74
C ASP A 80 20.59 -1.20 -3.18
N ALA A 81 21.42 -1.47 -4.20
CA ALA A 81 21.02 -1.33 -5.59
C ALA A 81 19.93 -2.36 -5.99
N GLN A 82 20.04 -3.60 -5.51
CA GLN A 82 19.06 -4.67 -5.78
C GLN A 82 17.74 -4.38 -5.03
N ALA A 83 17.81 -3.98 -3.76
CA ALA A 83 16.64 -3.57 -2.98
C ALA A 83 15.93 -2.36 -3.60
N SER A 84 16.68 -1.36 -4.10
CA SER A 84 16.13 -0.22 -4.82
C SER A 84 15.44 -0.65 -6.13
N ARG A 85 16.03 -1.61 -6.85
CA ARG A 85 15.44 -2.14 -8.08
C ARG A 85 14.16 -2.93 -7.77
N LEU A 86 14.16 -3.80 -6.76
CA LEU A 86 12.98 -4.54 -6.32
C LEU A 86 11.82 -3.57 -6.01
N ARG A 87 12.08 -2.54 -5.17
CA ARG A 87 11.06 -1.52 -4.87
C ARG A 87 10.53 -0.82 -6.13
N LEU A 88 11.39 -0.57 -7.09
CA LEU A 88 11.01 0.13 -8.32
C LEU A 88 10.16 -0.72 -9.27
N THR A 89 10.38 -2.04 -9.31
CA THR A 89 9.77 -2.92 -10.34
C THR A 89 8.70 -3.86 -9.79
N THR A 90 8.72 -4.15 -8.49
CA THR A 90 7.83 -5.16 -7.88
C THR A 90 6.83 -4.53 -6.93
N ILE A 91 7.12 -3.30 -6.42
CA ILE A 91 6.32 -2.65 -5.40
C ILE A 91 5.76 -1.32 -5.92
N GLY A 92 4.47 -1.10 -5.75
CA GLY A 92 3.82 0.20 -5.88
C GLY A 92 3.59 0.84 -4.52
N PHE A 93 3.67 2.18 -4.44
CA PHE A 93 3.40 2.90 -3.20
C PHE A 93 2.37 4.02 -3.42
N VAL A 94 1.36 4.04 -2.55
CA VAL A 94 0.38 5.12 -2.41
C VAL A 94 0.47 5.61 -0.96
N PHE A 95 0.98 6.83 -0.76
CA PHE A 95 1.13 7.43 0.57
C PHE A 95 0.00 8.41 0.86
N GLN A 96 -0.25 8.72 2.13
CA GLN A 96 -1.16 9.76 2.55
C GLN A 96 -0.81 11.12 1.91
N GLN A 97 0.48 11.48 1.92
CA GLN A 97 1.01 12.57 1.11
C GLN A 97 1.67 11.98 -0.14
N ALA A 98 1.26 12.42 -1.31
CA ALA A 98 1.70 11.82 -2.58
C ALA A 98 3.22 11.93 -2.86
N HIS A 99 3.96 12.79 -2.15
CA HIS A 99 5.40 12.99 -2.30
C HIS A 99 5.82 13.21 -3.78
N PHE A 100 5.05 14.02 -4.48
CA PHE A 100 5.35 14.40 -5.85
C PHE A 100 6.44 15.50 -5.90
N LEU A 101 7.27 15.47 -6.92
CA LEU A 101 8.25 16.51 -7.20
C LEU A 101 7.54 17.77 -7.71
N ARG A 102 7.70 18.88 -6.99
CA ARG A 102 6.97 20.13 -7.23
C ARG A 102 7.27 20.81 -8.55
N ASN A 103 8.46 20.55 -9.11
CA ASN A 103 8.95 21.12 -10.37
C ASN A 103 8.59 20.26 -11.59
N LEU A 104 7.82 19.20 -11.42
CA LEU A 104 7.35 18.32 -12.48
C LEU A 104 5.83 18.37 -12.60
N SER A 105 5.31 18.14 -13.83
CA SER A 105 3.90 17.93 -14.08
C SER A 105 3.38 16.63 -13.43
N ILE A 106 2.08 16.43 -13.38
CA ILE A 106 1.46 15.17 -12.96
C ILE A 106 1.98 14.02 -13.82
N ARG A 107 1.97 14.17 -15.13
CA ARG A 107 2.50 13.19 -16.11
C ARG A 107 3.94 12.82 -15.81
N ASP A 108 4.82 13.81 -15.61
CA ASP A 108 6.23 13.57 -15.40
C ASP A 108 6.52 12.87 -14.09
N ASN A 109 5.76 13.18 -13.03
CA ASN A 109 5.85 12.47 -11.76
C ASN A 109 5.46 10.98 -11.88
N ILE A 110 4.44 10.67 -12.68
CA ILE A 110 4.02 9.28 -12.95
C ILE A 110 5.05 8.58 -13.85
N LEU A 111 5.58 9.29 -14.84
CA LEU A 111 6.52 8.76 -15.84
C LEU A 111 7.89 8.40 -15.24
N LEU A 112 8.37 9.19 -14.28
CA LEU A 112 9.73 9.13 -13.75
C LEU A 112 10.17 7.73 -13.27
N PRO A 113 9.43 7.01 -12.42
CA PRO A 113 9.81 5.67 -11.97
C PRO A 113 9.88 4.67 -13.12
N ALA A 114 8.95 4.71 -14.07
CA ALA A 114 8.93 3.78 -15.19
C ALA A 114 10.07 4.02 -16.19
N LEU A 115 10.46 5.26 -16.44
CA LEU A 115 11.65 5.57 -17.24
C LEU A 115 12.93 5.07 -16.57
N LYS A 116 13.01 5.14 -15.24
CA LYS A 116 14.15 4.60 -14.48
C LYS A 116 14.17 3.08 -14.51
N ALA A 117 13.01 2.42 -14.43
CA ALA A 117 12.89 0.97 -14.48
C ALA A 117 13.24 0.41 -15.87
N THR A 118 12.77 1.07 -16.94
CA THR A 118 12.85 0.58 -18.33
C THR A 118 13.25 1.69 -19.32
N PRO A 119 14.48 2.24 -19.24
CA PRO A 119 14.87 3.42 -20.02
C PRO A 119 14.81 3.21 -21.53
N ARG A 120 14.94 1.97 -22.01
CA ARG A 120 14.89 1.63 -23.45
C ARG A 120 13.46 1.50 -24.01
N ARG A 121 12.43 1.53 -23.18
CA ARG A 121 11.02 1.33 -23.56
C ARG A 121 10.18 2.60 -23.48
N LYS A 122 10.78 3.76 -23.67
CA LYS A 122 10.15 5.09 -23.47
C LYS A 122 8.76 5.19 -24.14
N LYS A 123 8.59 4.72 -25.39
CA LYS A 123 7.32 4.80 -26.12
C LYS A 123 6.22 3.96 -25.42
N GLN A 124 6.55 2.76 -24.93
CA GLN A 124 5.61 1.88 -24.24
C GLN A 124 5.23 2.47 -22.87
N VAL A 125 6.21 3.03 -22.14
CA VAL A 125 5.98 3.69 -20.87
C VAL A 125 5.05 4.90 -21.02
N LEU A 126 5.26 5.74 -22.04
CA LEU A 126 4.38 6.88 -22.32
C LEU A 126 2.95 6.42 -22.60
N ALA A 127 2.77 5.43 -23.48
CA ALA A 127 1.44 4.89 -23.78
C ALA A 127 0.73 4.35 -22.52
N ARG A 128 1.49 3.72 -21.61
CA ARG A 128 0.96 3.22 -20.35
C ARG A 128 0.56 4.36 -19.40
N VAL A 129 1.36 5.42 -19.32
CA VAL A 129 1.01 6.58 -18.50
C VAL A 129 -0.28 7.21 -18.99
N GLU A 130 -0.46 7.40 -20.31
CA GLU A 130 -1.70 7.92 -20.87
C GLU A 130 -2.90 7.01 -20.56
N ALA A 131 -2.75 5.70 -20.72
CA ALA A 131 -3.81 4.74 -20.38
C ALA A 131 -4.22 4.80 -18.90
N LEU A 132 -3.24 4.96 -17.98
CA LEU A 132 -3.52 5.10 -16.55
C LEU A 132 -4.20 6.44 -16.24
N LEU A 133 -3.76 7.55 -16.84
CA LEU A 133 -4.39 8.86 -16.67
C LEU A 133 -5.86 8.83 -17.09
N THR A 134 -6.16 8.25 -18.26
CA THR A 134 -7.54 8.09 -18.76
C THR A 134 -8.33 7.15 -17.85
N ARG A 135 -7.78 6.01 -17.46
CA ARG A 135 -8.45 5.03 -16.59
C ARG A 135 -8.92 5.66 -15.27
N PHE A 136 -8.10 6.53 -14.67
CA PHE A 136 -8.44 7.16 -13.40
C PHE A 136 -9.04 8.57 -13.55
N GLY A 137 -9.43 8.98 -14.77
CA GLY A 137 -10.17 10.21 -15.06
C GLY A 137 -9.41 11.47 -14.67
N ILE A 138 -8.10 11.51 -15.00
CA ILE A 138 -7.19 12.64 -14.72
C ILE A 138 -6.33 13.03 -15.93
N GLU A 139 -6.73 12.61 -17.14
CA GLU A 139 -6.01 12.93 -18.38
C GLU A 139 -5.89 14.43 -18.65
N ASP A 140 -6.94 15.20 -18.35
CA ASP A 140 -6.95 16.66 -18.49
C ASP A 140 -6.02 17.38 -17.51
N LEU A 141 -5.51 16.66 -16.50
CA LEU A 141 -4.62 17.19 -15.48
C LEU A 141 -3.15 16.84 -15.75
N ALA A 142 -2.87 16.05 -16.79
CA ALA A 142 -1.57 15.46 -17.04
C ALA A 142 -0.41 16.48 -17.05
N ASP A 143 -0.61 17.62 -17.67
CA ASP A 143 0.39 18.68 -17.83
C ASP A 143 0.32 19.78 -16.75
N ARG A 144 -0.58 19.63 -15.76
CA ARG A 144 -0.73 20.54 -14.64
C ARG A 144 0.37 20.37 -13.62
N ALA A 145 0.68 21.48 -12.92
CA ALA A 145 1.51 21.43 -11.73
C ALA A 145 0.76 20.79 -10.56
N ILE A 146 1.46 20.16 -9.63
CA ILE A 146 0.84 19.49 -8.48
C ILE A 146 0.07 20.44 -7.55
N THR A 147 0.35 21.74 -7.63
CA THR A 147 -0.35 22.79 -6.86
C THR A 147 -1.65 23.25 -7.48
N GLU A 148 -1.97 22.80 -8.70
CA GLU A 148 -3.16 23.18 -9.47
C GLU A 148 -4.25 22.12 -9.45
N VAL A 149 -4.04 21.04 -8.65
CA VAL A 149 -4.97 19.91 -8.58
C VAL A 149 -5.44 19.68 -7.14
N SER A 150 -6.64 19.12 -6.98
CA SER A 150 -7.19 18.77 -5.67
C SER A 150 -6.45 17.59 -5.03
N GLY A 151 -6.59 17.42 -3.71
CA GLY A 151 -6.00 16.29 -2.99
C GLY A 151 -6.42 14.93 -3.53
N GLY A 152 -7.70 14.76 -3.90
CA GLY A 152 -8.19 13.51 -4.50
C GLY A 152 -7.65 13.25 -5.90
N GLN A 153 -7.51 14.30 -6.72
CA GLN A 153 -6.88 14.20 -8.03
C GLN A 153 -5.41 13.81 -7.89
N LEU A 154 -4.70 14.41 -6.91
CA LEU A 154 -3.32 14.06 -6.61
C LEU A 154 -3.20 12.62 -6.11
N GLN A 155 -4.16 12.15 -5.34
CA GLN A 155 -4.16 10.76 -4.86
C GLN A 155 -4.42 9.76 -5.99
N ARG A 156 -5.33 10.05 -6.93
CA ARG A 156 -5.51 9.24 -8.14
C ARG A 156 -4.24 9.22 -9.00
N ALA A 157 -3.55 10.33 -9.14
CA ALA A 157 -2.24 10.38 -9.80
C ALA A 157 -1.18 9.55 -9.04
N SER A 158 -1.24 9.49 -7.70
CA SER A 158 -0.37 8.62 -6.90
C SER A 158 -0.64 7.14 -7.16
N ILE A 159 -1.89 6.74 -7.36
CA ILE A 159 -2.27 5.39 -7.80
C ILE A 159 -1.69 5.10 -9.19
N CYS A 160 -1.82 6.02 -10.16
CA CYS A 160 -1.20 5.86 -11.49
C CYS A 160 0.32 5.64 -11.38
N ARG A 161 1.00 6.44 -10.54
CA ARG A 161 2.45 6.30 -10.31
C ARG A 161 2.81 4.96 -9.68
N ALA A 162 1.99 4.46 -8.76
CA ALA A 162 2.19 3.15 -8.13
C ALA A 162 2.08 2.00 -9.15
N LEU A 163 1.17 2.12 -10.13
CA LEU A 163 0.86 1.07 -11.12
C LEU A 163 1.73 1.12 -12.37
N VAL A 164 2.44 2.21 -12.64
CA VAL A 164 3.12 2.42 -13.92
C VAL A 164 4.20 1.38 -14.23
N CYS A 165 4.82 0.78 -13.20
CA CYS A 165 5.82 -0.27 -13.32
C CYS A 165 5.24 -1.70 -13.25
N GLU A 166 3.90 -1.89 -13.26
CA GLU A 166 3.24 -3.21 -13.17
C GLU A 166 3.67 -4.00 -11.92
N PRO A 167 3.47 -3.44 -10.72
CA PRO A 167 3.92 -4.05 -9.49
C PRO A 167 3.15 -5.35 -9.17
N GLU A 168 3.80 -6.27 -8.45
CA GLU A 168 3.14 -7.47 -7.90
C GLU A 168 2.29 -7.14 -6.67
N ILE A 169 2.69 -6.09 -5.92
CA ILE A 169 1.99 -5.63 -4.72
C ILE A 169 2.01 -4.09 -4.64
N VAL A 170 0.88 -3.52 -4.25
CA VAL A 170 0.75 -2.10 -3.93
C VAL A 170 0.55 -1.93 -2.42
N PHE A 171 1.42 -1.16 -1.80
CA PHE A 171 1.28 -0.69 -0.43
C PHE A 171 0.59 0.67 -0.41
N ALA A 172 -0.49 0.80 0.35
CA ALA A 172 -1.22 2.05 0.54
C ALA A 172 -1.19 2.42 2.03
N ASP A 173 -0.46 3.50 2.36
CA ASP A 173 -0.32 4.00 3.74
C ASP A 173 -1.24 5.19 3.95
N GLU A 174 -2.34 4.99 4.68
CA GLU A 174 -3.37 6.01 4.98
C GLU A 174 -3.78 6.83 3.73
N PRO A 175 -4.11 6.19 2.59
CA PRO A 175 -4.25 6.88 1.31
C PRO A 175 -5.38 7.91 1.27
N THR A 176 -6.24 7.91 2.29
CA THR A 176 -7.43 8.78 2.39
C THR A 176 -7.40 9.70 3.60
N GLY A 177 -6.35 9.65 4.42
CA GLY A 177 -6.31 10.33 5.73
C GLY A 177 -6.40 11.86 5.72
N SER A 178 -6.28 12.51 4.54
CA SER A 178 -6.40 13.96 4.38
C SER A 178 -7.58 14.37 3.50
N LEU A 179 -8.49 13.43 3.16
CA LEU A 179 -9.55 13.62 2.18
C LEU A 179 -10.93 13.71 2.87
N ASN A 180 -11.88 14.38 2.22
CA ASN A 180 -13.27 14.33 2.64
C ASN A 180 -13.91 12.99 2.25
N SER A 181 -15.09 12.69 2.80
CA SER A 181 -15.77 11.40 2.65
C SER A 181 -16.10 11.03 1.20
N GLN A 182 -16.43 12.00 0.34
CA GLN A 182 -16.69 11.74 -1.08
C GLN A 182 -15.41 11.35 -1.81
N THR A 183 -14.35 12.12 -1.65
CA THR A 183 -13.05 11.86 -2.26
C THR A 183 -12.41 10.58 -1.72
N THR A 184 -12.60 10.27 -0.43
CA THR A 184 -12.22 8.99 0.18
C THR A 184 -12.86 7.83 -0.57
N ARG A 185 -14.16 7.90 -0.85
CA ARG A 185 -14.87 6.87 -1.60
C ARG A 185 -14.29 6.69 -3.00
N GLU A 186 -14.09 7.79 -3.74
CA GLU A 186 -13.49 7.75 -5.09
C GLU A 186 -12.10 7.10 -5.12
N VAL A 187 -11.24 7.40 -4.14
CA VAL A 187 -9.90 6.79 -4.01
C VAL A 187 -10.00 5.31 -3.67
N MET A 188 -10.91 4.94 -2.76
CA MET A 188 -11.11 3.54 -2.40
C MET A 188 -11.76 2.73 -3.54
N ASP A 189 -12.64 3.33 -4.35
CA ASP A 189 -13.18 2.70 -5.55
C ASP A 189 -12.05 2.42 -6.56
N ALA A 190 -11.15 3.39 -6.78
CA ALA A 190 -9.99 3.21 -7.63
C ALA A 190 -9.06 2.06 -7.14
N LEU A 191 -8.79 1.97 -5.84
CA LEU A 191 -8.00 0.87 -5.26
C LEU A 191 -8.72 -0.49 -5.39
N THR A 192 -10.04 -0.50 -5.17
CA THR A 192 -10.86 -1.72 -5.34
C THR A 192 -10.85 -2.21 -6.79
N GLU A 193 -10.89 -1.29 -7.76
CA GLU A 193 -10.75 -1.62 -9.18
C GLU A 193 -9.37 -2.19 -9.51
N VAL A 194 -8.30 -1.61 -8.96
CA VAL A 194 -6.93 -2.14 -9.10
C VAL A 194 -6.82 -3.57 -8.56
N HIS A 195 -7.45 -3.84 -7.41
CA HIS A 195 -7.50 -5.19 -6.85
C HIS A 195 -8.33 -6.15 -7.73
N ALA A 196 -9.47 -5.70 -8.26
CA ALA A 196 -10.31 -6.52 -9.15
C ALA A 196 -9.58 -7.00 -10.41
N ASP A 197 -8.56 -6.25 -10.88
CA ASP A 197 -7.67 -6.65 -11.97
C ASP A 197 -6.58 -7.68 -11.55
N GLY A 198 -6.57 -8.10 -10.29
CA GLY A 198 -5.64 -9.11 -9.76
C GLY A 198 -4.38 -8.54 -9.09
N THR A 199 -4.26 -7.21 -8.92
CA THR A 199 -3.14 -6.62 -8.19
C THR A 199 -3.28 -6.90 -6.69
N THR A 200 -2.23 -7.37 -6.05
CA THR A 200 -2.19 -7.53 -4.58
C THR A 200 -2.16 -6.16 -3.91
N LEU A 201 -3.02 -5.94 -2.91
CA LEU A 201 -3.07 -4.69 -2.15
C LEU A 201 -2.82 -4.94 -0.66
N LEU A 202 -1.97 -4.11 -0.04
CA LEU A 202 -1.86 -3.99 1.41
C LEU A 202 -2.17 -2.56 1.81
N LEU A 203 -3.31 -2.37 2.47
CA LEU A 203 -3.79 -1.08 2.96
C LEU A 203 -3.47 -0.94 4.44
N VAL A 204 -2.77 0.11 4.82
CA VAL A 204 -2.66 0.54 6.22
C VAL A 204 -3.67 1.65 6.44
N THR A 205 -4.56 1.49 7.39
CA THR A 205 -5.56 2.52 7.73
C THR A 205 -6.07 2.38 9.16
N HIS A 206 -6.56 3.48 9.71
CA HIS A 206 -7.33 3.50 10.95
C HIS A 206 -8.84 3.66 10.68
N ASP A 207 -9.25 3.82 9.42
CA ASP A 207 -10.67 3.98 9.03
C ASP A 207 -11.30 2.61 8.75
N PRO A 208 -12.29 2.16 9.56
CA PRO A 208 -13.00 0.90 9.36
C PRO A 208 -13.74 0.82 8.02
N THR A 209 -14.25 1.93 7.49
CA THR A 209 -14.94 1.99 6.21
C THR A 209 -14.00 1.65 5.06
N CYS A 210 -12.76 2.17 5.12
CA CYS A 210 -11.71 1.84 4.15
C CYS A 210 -11.26 0.38 4.30
N ALA A 211 -11.03 -0.08 5.53
CA ALA A 211 -10.61 -1.45 5.81
C ALA A 211 -11.65 -2.50 5.42
N ALA A 212 -12.95 -2.18 5.48
CA ALA A 212 -14.04 -3.07 5.07
C ALA A 212 -14.00 -3.44 3.58
N ARG A 213 -13.21 -2.72 2.75
CA ARG A 213 -12.98 -3.07 1.34
C ARG A 213 -12.03 -4.27 1.16
N ALA A 214 -11.20 -4.55 2.17
CA ALA A 214 -10.23 -5.63 2.12
C ALA A 214 -10.89 -7.01 2.27
N GLU A 215 -10.26 -8.06 1.74
CA GLU A 215 -10.72 -9.45 1.91
C GLU A 215 -10.37 -10.00 3.29
N ARG A 216 -9.29 -9.49 3.88
CA ARG A 216 -8.80 -9.85 5.20
C ARG A 216 -8.31 -8.60 5.93
N VAL A 217 -8.58 -8.52 7.21
CA VAL A 217 -8.14 -7.44 8.09
C VAL A 217 -7.32 -8.03 9.22
N VAL A 218 -6.13 -7.48 9.44
CA VAL A 218 -5.30 -7.80 10.61
C VAL A 218 -5.24 -6.60 11.55
N TYR A 219 -5.30 -6.86 12.85
CA TYR A 219 -5.22 -5.82 13.87
C TYR A 219 -3.86 -5.85 14.56
N LEU A 220 -3.13 -4.74 14.45
CA LEU A 220 -1.82 -4.56 15.05
C LEU A 220 -1.95 -3.81 16.37
N ARG A 221 -1.39 -4.39 17.45
CA ARG A 221 -1.32 -3.79 18.78
C ARG A 221 0.08 -3.96 19.34
N ASP A 222 0.68 -2.87 19.82
CA ASP A 222 2.01 -2.87 20.47
C ASP A 222 3.09 -3.64 19.68
N GLY A 223 3.09 -3.44 18.35
CA GLY A 223 4.05 -4.07 17.45
C GLY A 223 3.80 -5.56 17.17
N ARG A 224 2.63 -6.12 17.53
CA ARG A 224 2.25 -7.52 17.30
C ARG A 224 0.94 -7.62 16.53
N LEU A 225 0.79 -8.68 15.73
CA LEU A 225 -0.53 -9.03 15.20
C LEU A 225 -1.34 -9.67 16.32
N ASP A 226 -2.38 -8.96 16.78
CA ASP A 226 -3.21 -9.34 17.91
C ASP A 226 -4.44 -10.16 17.48
N ALA A 227 -5.03 -9.81 16.33
CA ALA A 227 -6.21 -10.47 15.81
C ALA A 227 -6.27 -10.38 14.27
N GLU A 228 -7.03 -11.31 13.68
CA GLU A 228 -7.27 -11.37 12.24
C GLU A 228 -8.74 -11.69 11.96
N ARG A 229 -9.29 -11.08 10.90
CA ARG A 229 -10.65 -11.38 10.42
C ARG A 229 -10.68 -11.48 8.91
N THR A 230 -11.18 -12.60 8.39
CA THR A 230 -11.50 -12.77 6.97
C THR A 230 -12.89 -12.24 6.70
N LEU A 231 -12.99 -11.34 5.72
CA LEU A 231 -14.25 -10.73 5.26
C LEU A 231 -14.70 -11.27 3.90
N GLY A 232 -13.81 -11.92 3.15
CA GLY A 232 -14.06 -12.36 1.77
C GLY A 232 -14.11 -11.20 0.76
N ARG A 233 -14.52 -11.46 -0.48
CA ARG A 233 -14.59 -10.45 -1.53
C ARG A 233 -15.59 -9.35 -1.20
N TRP A 234 -15.17 -8.10 -1.44
CA TRP A 234 -16.02 -6.94 -1.26
C TRP A 234 -17.04 -6.82 -2.41
N SER A 235 -18.24 -6.39 -2.07
CA SER A 235 -19.27 -5.96 -3.01
C SER A 235 -20.05 -4.78 -2.44
N GLU A 236 -20.54 -3.89 -3.30
CA GLU A 236 -21.33 -2.75 -2.87
C GLU A 236 -22.63 -3.16 -2.16
N ALA A 237 -23.22 -4.28 -2.58
CA ALA A 237 -24.44 -4.81 -1.97
C ALA A 237 -24.28 -5.22 -0.49
N THR A 238 -23.06 -5.61 -0.08
CA THR A 238 -22.74 -6.05 1.29
C THR A 238 -21.96 -5.01 2.09
N ALA A 239 -21.66 -3.85 1.52
CA ALA A 239 -20.75 -2.86 2.10
C ALA A 239 -21.14 -2.46 3.53
N ARG A 240 -22.41 -2.09 3.74
CA ARG A 240 -22.91 -1.63 5.07
C ARG A 240 -22.85 -2.73 6.14
N ASP A 241 -23.23 -3.95 5.79
CA ASP A 241 -23.18 -5.07 6.72
C ASP A 241 -21.74 -5.38 7.12
N ARG A 242 -20.82 -5.39 6.15
CA ARG A 242 -19.37 -5.57 6.39
C ARG A 242 -18.77 -4.50 7.28
N GLU A 243 -19.10 -3.24 7.02
CA GLU A 243 -18.65 -2.11 7.86
C GLU A 243 -19.13 -2.28 9.30
N GLY A 244 -20.42 -2.63 9.50
CA GLY A 244 -21.00 -2.89 10.81
C GLY A 244 -20.35 -4.08 11.53
N GLU A 245 -20.13 -5.18 10.83
CA GLU A 245 -19.46 -6.36 11.38
C GLU A 245 -18.00 -6.07 11.75
N LEU A 246 -17.27 -5.37 10.88
CA LEU A 246 -15.89 -5.00 11.13
C LEU A 246 -15.77 -4.05 12.33
N LEU A 247 -16.65 -3.04 12.40
CA LEU A 247 -16.66 -2.08 13.51
C LEU A 247 -16.98 -2.78 14.84
N SER A 248 -17.95 -3.70 14.85
CA SER A 248 -18.29 -4.49 16.04
C SER A 248 -17.08 -5.32 16.50
N TRP A 249 -16.39 -5.99 15.58
CA TRP A 249 -15.19 -6.77 15.88
C TRP A 249 -14.06 -5.90 16.43
N LEU A 250 -13.80 -4.76 15.82
CA LEU A 250 -12.77 -3.80 16.28
C LEU A 250 -13.08 -3.24 17.67
N THR A 251 -14.36 -2.91 17.92
CA THR A 251 -14.80 -2.44 19.24
C THR A 251 -14.56 -3.50 20.32
N GLY A 252 -14.77 -4.80 19.97
CA GLY A 252 -14.43 -5.93 20.85
C GLY A 252 -12.95 -6.06 21.17
N LEU A 253 -12.07 -5.51 20.31
CA LEU A 253 -10.63 -5.43 20.53
C LEU A 253 -10.18 -4.15 21.25
N GLY A 254 -11.11 -3.23 21.56
CA GLY A 254 -10.81 -1.96 22.22
C GLY A 254 -10.34 -0.85 21.27
N PHE A 255 -10.77 -0.94 19.99
CA PHE A 255 -10.56 0.11 18.99
C PHE A 255 -11.45 1.32 19.26
#